data_121c4b31a11c8a60d22c4bb2330768e3
#
_entry.id   121c4b31a11c8a60d22c4bb2330768e3
#
_cell.length_a   1.000
_cell.length_b   1.000
_cell.length_c   1.000
_cell.angle_alpha   90.00
_cell.angle_beta   90.00
_cell.angle_gamma   90.00
#
_symmetry.space_group_name_H-M   'P 1'
#
loop_
_entity.id
_entity.type
_entity.pdbx_description
1 polymer ?
#
loop_
_entity_poly.entity_id
_entity_poly.type
_entity_poly.pdbx_seq_one_letter_code
_entity_poly.pdbx_strand_id
1 'polypeptide(L)'
;MSRRDIYYWKCDRPAAFHGTQTRGEADSNLASQLEQELQKHFDTKNVVLSPGAGQGNHLTWNAEVDGKPLFIRVENGPEKDAHLAVESALLDRVRAVGVRTPKVFGCDVTRSRVPFAWQALERIEAPDLNQWFKQGTLKVPKIAFEIGVAVAKWQAITFEGFGVLEHDDVGRVWRQPARLFAGTEEPGGSAKESNVSSESHSPNTPGLRGCRSSYADYFHLRLDEHLCFLTERGFLANADEIREEIGNHRPLLELPQGCLVHKDLALWNILGTEREIYDFIDFDDSIAGDPVDDLSLLACFHDAAFLRRAFEGYESVRSLPEHHLRRFWLHLLRNMIVKAVIRVGAGYFDRDDGFFLIGSGSSGSSLREITLSKLATALRGLREGSGLDILSP
;
A
#
# COMPACT_ATOMS: atom_id res chain seq x y z
N MET A 1 17.78 9.63 0.07
CA MET A 1 16.72 10.56 -0.44
C MET A 1 15.58 10.51 0.54
N SER A 2 15.02 11.67 0.95
CA SER A 2 13.88 11.71 1.87
C SER A 2 12.61 11.18 1.20
N ARG A 3 11.70 10.54 1.95
CA ARG A 3 10.38 10.16 1.42
C ARG A 3 9.58 11.35 0.89
N ARG A 4 9.83 12.57 1.38
CA ARG A 4 9.23 13.82 0.86
C ARG A 4 9.56 14.11 -0.60
N ASP A 5 10.69 13.60 -1.09
CA ASP A 5 11.25 13.93 -2.41
C ASP A 5 11.05 12.80 -3.41
N ILE A 6 10.26 11.78 -3.07
CA ILE A 6 9.94 10.65 -3.92
C ILE A 6 8.44 10.60 -4.21
N TYR A 7 8.08 10.16 -5.43
CA TYR A 7 6.71 9.88 -5.77
C TYR A 7 6.28 8.48 -5.32
N TYR A 8 7.15 7.50 -5.59
CA TYR A 8 6.93 6.12 -5.20
C TYR A 8 8.27 5.44 -4.92
N TRP A 9 8.43 4.87 -3.73
CA TRP A 9 9.74 4.41 -3.27
C TRP A 9 10.36 3.33 -4.16
N LYS A 10 9.55 2.44 -4.75
CA LYS A 10 10.03 1.33 -5.61
C LYS A 10 10.71 1.81 -6.90
N CYS A 11 10.48 3.04 -7.34
CA CYS A 11 11.13 3.62 -8.51
C CYS A 11 12.12 4.75 -8.19
N ASP A 12 12.02 5.35 -7.01
CA ASP A 12 12.76 6.57 -6.69
C ASP A 12 13.94 6.34 -5.74
N ARG A 13 14.10 5.14 -5.19
CA ARG A 13 15.23 4.79 -4.32
C ARG A 13 16.24 3.89 -5.04
N PRO A 14 17.56 4.12 -4.86
CA PRO A 14 18.58 3.28 -5.49
C PRO A 14 18.46 1.80 -5.15
N ALA A 15 18.03 1.47 -3.93
CA ALA A 15 17.82 0.09 -3.47
C ALA A 15 16.50 -0.54 -3.96
N ALA A 16 15.63 0.21 -4.65
CA ALA A 16 14.29 -0.24 -5.02
C ALA A 16 14.31 -1.46 -5.95
N PHE A 17 15.31 -1.57 -6.81
CA PHE A 17 15.44 -2.67 -7.77
C PHE A 17 16.15 -3.90 -7.19
N HIS A 18 16.69 -3.82 -5.99
CA HIS A 18 17.41 -4.93 -5.34
C HIS A 18 16.48 -5.90 -4.58
N GLY A 19 15.21 -5.58 -4.41
CA GLY A 19 14.24 -6.40 -3.67
C GLY A 19 13.92 -7.77 -4.28
N THR A 20 14.48 -8.10 -5.44
CA THR A 20 14.35 -9.42 -6.09
C THR A 20 15.54 -10.34 -5.85
N GLN A 21 16.62 -9.84 -5.29
CA GLN A 21 17.74 -10.68 -4.89
C GLN A 21 17.39 -11.34 -3.55
N THR A 22 17.66 -12.65 -3.47
CA THR A 22 17.59 -13.40 -2.22
C THR A 22 18.22 -12.58 -1.13
N ARG A 23 17.43 -12.20 -0.12
CA ARG A 23 17.96 -11.58 1.09
C ARG A 23 19.02 -12.53 1.62
N GLY A 24 20.23 -12.03 1.77
CA GLY A 24 21.28 -12.76 2.47
C GLY A 24 20.73 -13.27 3.79
N GLU A 25 21.27 -14.38 4.27
CA GLU A 25 20.92 -15.00 5.56
C GLU A 25 20.67 -13.88 6.58
N ALA A 26 19.48 -13.91 7.19
CA ALA A 26 19.09 -12.93 8.18
C ALA A 26 20.23 -12.83 9.19
N ASP A 27 20.84 -11.65 9.34
CA ASP A 27 21.95 -11.42 10.25
C ASP A 27 21.55 -12.02 11.62
N SER A 28 22.25 -13.08 12.04
CA SER A 28 21.94 -13.80 13.29
C SER A 28 22.00 -12.85 14.50
N ASN A 29 22.81 -11.81 14.42
CA ASN A 29 22.91 -10.78 15.44
C ASN A 29 21.63 -9.91 15.48
N LEU A 30 21.07 -9.54 14.33
CA LEU A 30 19.82 -8.80 14.27
C LEU A 30 18.65 -9.61 14.83
N ALA A 31 18.56 -10.90 14.50
CA ALA A 31 17.52 -11.78 15.03
C ALA A 31 17.61 -11.90 16.56
N SER A 32 18.81 -12.07 17.12
CA SER A 32 19.03 -12.11 18.58
C SER A 32 18.66 -10.79 19.27
N GLN A 33 19.00 -9.65 18.67
CA GLN A 33 18.63 -8.34 19.22
C GLN A 33 17.12 -8.12 19.15
N LEU A 34 16.47 -8.55 18.08
CA LEU A 34 15.02 -8.45 17.91
C LEU A 34 14.31 -9.34 18.95
N GLU A 35 14.77 -10.58 19.16
CA GLU A 35 14.21 -11.49 20.16
C GLU A 35 14.26 -10.87 21.56
N GLN A 36 15.42 -10.35 21.98
CA GLN A 36 15.60 -9.68 23.26
C GLN A 36 14.71 -8.42 23.41
N GLU A 37 14.53 -7.68 22.33
CA GLU A 37 13.68 -6.50 22.32
C GLU A 37 12.21 -6.89 22.47
N LEU A 38 11.74 -7.91 21.78
CA LEU A 38 10.37 -8.42 21.90
C LEU A 38 10.12 -9.03 23.30
N GLN A 39 11.09 -9.74 23.87
CA GLN A 39 11.02 -10.24 25.25
C GLN A 39 10.79 -9.09 26.24
N LYS A 40 11.52 -7.99 26.09
CA LYS A 40 11.36 -6.81 26.94
C LYS A 40 10.03 -6.09 26.69
N HIS A 41 9.61 -5.99 25.42
CA HIS A 41 8.38 -5.29 25.06
C HIS A 41 7.15 -5.99 25.60
N PHE A 42 7.11 -7.32 25.49
CA PHE A 42 5.99 -8.15 25.91
C PHE A 42 6.11 -8.70 27.36
N ASP A 43 7.19 -8.35 28.05
CA ASP A 43 7.49 -8.80 29.41
C ASP A 43 7.43 -10.33 29.55
N THR A 44 8.05 -11.05 28.62
CA THR A 44 8.09 -12.51 28.58
C THR A 44 9.47 -13.02 28.15
N LYS A 45 9.79 -14.27 28.50
CA LYS A 45 10.96 -14.98 27.97
C LYS A 45 10.62 -15.93 26.82
N ASN A 46 9.34 -16.15 26.59
CA ASN A 46 8.87 -17.14 25.60
C ASN A 46 8.65 -16.44 24.24
N VAL A 47 9.73 -16.11 23.56
CA VAL A 47 9.71 -15.58 22.20
C VAL A 47 10.49 -16.53 21.30
N VAL A 48 9.88 -17.00 20.23
CA VAL A 48 10.52 -17.82 19.20
C VAL A 48 10.40 -17.12 17.88
N LEU A 49 11.53 -16.90 17.19
CA LEU A 49 11.57 -16.27 15.87
C LEU A 49 11.88 -17.29 14.79
N SER A 50 11.21 -17.18 13.66
CA SER A 50 11.54 -17.88 12.42
C SER A 50 11.50 -16.90 11.24
N PRO A 51 12.30 -17.12 10.17
CA PRO A 51 12.29 -16.25 9.01
C PRO A 51 10.88 -16.10 8.43
N GLY A 52 10.46 -14.88 8.15
CA GLY A 52 9.19 -14.59 7.47
C GLY A 52 9.33 -14.68 5.96
N ALA A 53 8.27 -15.10 5.28
CA ALA A 53 8.16 -15.04 3.83
C ALA A 53 7.74 -13.63 3.40
N GLY A 54 8.68 -12.71 3.24
CA GLY A 54 8.37 -11.36 2.77
C GLY A 54 9.21 -10.97 1.55
N GLN A 55 8.56 -10.45 0.53
CA GLN A 55 9.21 -9.87 -0.66
C GLN A 55 9.01 -8.33 -0.65
N GLY A 56 9.36 -7.67 0.42
CA GLY A 56 9.15 -6.23 0.53
C GLY A 56 10.41 -5.48 0.96
N ASN A 57 10.24 -4.23 1.33
CA ASN A 57 11.28 -3.35 1.86
C ASN A 57 11.85 -3.78 3.18
N HIS A 58 11.03 -4.48 3.95
CA HIS A 58 11.31 -4.81 5.33
C HIS A 58 11.86 -6.22 5.45
N LEU A 59 12.76 -6.42 6.39
CA LEU A 59 13.07 -7.74 6.87
C LEU A 59 11.87 -8.25 7.68
N THR A 60 11.52 -9.52 7.52
CA THR A 60 10.31 -10.06 8.16
C THR A 60 10.63 -11.34 8.94
N TRP A 61 9.93 -11.50 10.07
CA TRP A 61 9.95 -12.71 10.88
C TRP A 61 8.53 -13.13 11.26
N ASN A 62 8.33 -14.41 11.37
CA ASN A 62 7.23 -14.95 12.17
C ASN A 62 7.73 -15.06 13.60
N ALA A 63 6.95 -14.57 14.54
CA ALA A 63 7.23 -14.71 15.96
C ALA A 63 6.12 -15.50 16.65
N GLU A 64 6.48 -16.28 17.63
CA GLU A 64 5.56 -16.85 18.60
C GLU A 64 5.90 -16.27 19.97
N VAL A 65 4.96 -15.53 20.55
CA VAL A 65 5.12 -14.84 21.84
C VAL A 65 4.11 -15.43 22.82
N ASP A 66 4.57 -16.21 23.80
CA ASP A 66 3.71 -16.97 24.72
C ASP A 66 2.61 -17.79 24.01
N GLY A 67 2.98 -18.44 22.90
CA GLY A 67 2.05 -19.23 22.07
C GLY A 67 1.16 -18.42 21.13
N LYS A 68 1.30 -17.09 21.10
CA LYS A 68 0.54 -16.24 20.17
C LYS A 68 1.35 -15.94 18.91
N PRO A 69 0.82 -16.24 17.71
CA PRO A 69 1.50 -15.95 16.46
C PRO A 69 1.46 -14.47 16.13
N LEU A 70 2.62 -13.89 15.85
CA LEU A 70 2.82 -12.52 15.40
C LEU A 70 3.61 -12.48 14.10
N PHE A 71 3.43 -11.41 13.35
CA PHE A 71 4.25 -11.07 12.19
C PHE A 71 5.08 -9.83 12.50
N ILE A 72 6.39 -9.93 12.36
CA ILE A 72 7.31 -8.85 12.70
C ILE A 72 7.92 -8.28 11.44
N ARG A 73 7.89 -6.97 11.31
CA ARG A 73 8.58 -6.20 10.26
C ARG A 73 9.71 -5.41 10.90
N VAL A 74 10.86 -5.37 10.24
CA VAL A 74 12.04 -4.60 10.67
C VAL A 74 12.52 -3.75 9.52
N GLU A 75 12.71 -2.46 9.80
CA GLU A 75 13.33 -1.50 8.90
C GLU A 75 14.78 -1.23 9.39
N ASN A 76 15.75 -1.64 8.56
CA ASN A 76 17.18 -1.50 8.83
C ASN A 76 17.91 -0.84 7.64
N GLY A 77 17.18 -0.08 6.83
CA GLY A 77 17.74 0.62 5.67
C GLY A 77 18.52 1.88 6.05
N PRO A 78 19.31 2.41 5.10
CA PRO A 78 20.13 3.60 5.33
C PRO A 78 19.30 4.87 5.56
N GLU A 79 18.07 4.90 5.13
CA GLU A 79 17.15 6.04 5.26
C GLU A 79 16.74 6.31 6.72
N LYS A 80 16.70 5.26 7.54
CA LYS A 80 16.32 5.32 8.96
C LYS A 80 15.02 6.09 9.20
N ASP A 81 14.05 5.93 8.30
CA ASP A 81 12.75 6.60 8.42
C ASP A 81 11.90 6.01 9.57
N ALA A 82 10.81 6.68 9.89
CA ALA A 82 9.88 6.27 10.94
C ALA A 82 8.56 5.74 10.38
N HIS A 83 8.56 5.24 9.16
CA HIS A 83 7.34 4.96 8.42
C HIS A 83 6.52 3.79 8.99
N LEU A 84 7.16 2.85 9.69
CA LEU A 84 6.45 1.80 10.44
C LEU A 84 5.49 2.39 11.50
N ALA A 85 5.82 3.56 12.10
CA ALA A 85 4.90 4.23 13.01
C ALA A 85 3.71 4.86 12.29
N VAL A 86 3.93 5.43 11.10
CA VAL A 86 2.85 5.96 10.23
C VAL A 86 1.91 4.83 9.85
N GLU A 87 2.43 3.71 9.35
CA GLU A 87 1.63 2.54 9.01
C GLU A 87 0.86 2.01 10.22
N SER A 88 1.51 1.86 11.38
CA SER A 88 0.84 1.41 12.60
C SER A 88 -0.38 2.27 12.95
N ALA A 89 -0.24 3.59 12.85
CA ALA A 89 -1.33 4.52 13.09
C ALA A 89 -2.44 4.41 12.02
N LEU A 90 -2.08 4.15 10.76
CA LEU A 90 -3.05 3.97 9.68
C LEU A 90 -3.85 2.67 9.83
N LEU A 91 -3.20 1.55 10.16
CA LEU A 91 -3.88 0.26 10.35
C LEU A 91 -5.00 0.36 11.38
N ASP A 92 -4.77 1.03 12.52
CA ASP A 92 -5.79 1.23 13.54
C ASP A 92 -6.95 2.11 13.04
N ARG A 93 -6.66 3.14 12.26
CA ARG A 93 -7.69 4.04 11.71
C ARG A 93 -8.52 3.40 10.62
N VAL A 94 -7.89 2.63 9.74
CA VAL A 94 -8.57 1.86 8.70
C VAL A 94 -9.51 0.83 9.36
N ARG A 95 -9.07 0.23 10.46
CA ARG A 95 -9.91 -0.66 11.26
C ARG A 95 -11.11 0.09 11.88
N ALA A 96 -10.89 1.29 12.39
CA ALA A 96 -11.94 2.10 13.03
C ALA A 96 -13.06 2.49 12.04
N VAL A 97 -12.78 2.60 10.74
CA VAL A 97 -13.80 2.83 9.70
C VAL A 97 -14.41 1.53 9.15
N GLY A 98 -14.18 0.40 9.82
CA GLY A 98 -14.79 -0.89 9.51
C GLY A 98 -14.16 -1.64 8.33
N VAL A 99 -12.88 -1.43 8.07
CA VAL A 99 -12.08 -2.24 7.15
C VAL A 99 -11.07 -3.06 7.95
N ARG A 100 -11.01 -4.37 7.70
CA ARG A 100 -10.12 -5.27 8.44
C ARG A 100 -8.67 -5.08 8.02
N THR A 101 -7.80 -4.95 9.02
CA THR A 101 -6.34 -4.86 8.90
C THR A 101 -5.70 -5.59 10.08
N PRO A 102 -4.46 -6.08 10.00
CA PRO A 102 -3.78 -6.69 11.13
C PRO A 102 -3.72 -5.75 12.34
N LYS A 103 -3.94 -6.29 13.55
CA LYS A 103 -3.76 -5.52 14.79
C LYS A 103 -2.29 -5.21 15.01
N VAL A 104 -2.00 -4.01 15.51
CA VAL A 104 -0.67 -3.60 15.93
C VAL A 104 -0.49 -3.94 17.41
N PHE A 105 0.52 -4.76 17.74
CA PHE A 105 0.86 -5.12 19.12
C PHE A 105 2.07 -4.37 19.65
N GLY A 106 2.85 -3.76 18.79
CA GLY A 106 3.99 -2.93 19.16
C GLY A 106 4.68 -2.33 17.96
N CYS A 107 5.32 -1.20 18.17
CA CYS A 107 6.16 -0.52 17.18
C CYS A 107 7.19 0.35 17.91
N ASP A 108 8.45 0.27 17.49
CA ASP A 108 9.50 1.19 17.95
C ASP A 108 10.33 1.64 16.75
N VAL A 109 10.23 2.93 16.45
CA VAL A 109 11.00 3.59 15.37
C VAL A 109 12.10 4.48 15.91
N THR A 110 12.29 4.54 17.23
CA THR A 110 13.27 5.45 17.88
C THR A 110 14.71 4.99 17.71
N ARG A 111 14.91 3.68 17.47
CA ARG A 111 16.24 3.05 17.41
C ARG A 111 17.11 3.31 18.65
N SER A 112 16.47 3.60 19.80
CA SER A 112 17.16 3.94 21.04
C SER A 112 17.68 2.71 21.78
N ARG A 113 17.04 1.54 21.59
CA ARG A 113 17.41 0.28 22.26
C ARG A 113 18.07 -0.71 21.33
N VAL A 114 17.66 -0.71 20.05
CA VAL A 114 18.23 -1.49 18.95
C VAL A 114 18.48 -0.58 17.76
N PRO A 115 19.45 -0.88 16.86
CA PRO A 115 19.82 0.04 15.78
C PRO A 115 18.82 0.10 14.62
N PHE A 116 17.73 -0.64 14.68
CA PHE A 116 16.68 -0.75 13.65
C PHE A 116 15.31 -0.35 14.22
N ALA A 117 14.37 -0.03 13.33
CA ALA A 117 12.97 0.10 13.69
C ALA A 117 12.26 -1.25 13.54
N TRP A 118 11.21 -1.50 14.34
CA TRP A 118 10.43 -2.72 14.26
C TRP A 118 8.94 -2.47 14.54
N GLN A 119 8.11 -3.37 14.00
CA GLN A 119 6.66 -3.40 14.17
C GLN A 119 6.22 -4.84 14.38
N ALA A 120 5.36 -5.07 15.37
CA ALA A 120 4.75 -6.36 15.66
C ALA A 120 3.25 -6.32 15.32
N LEU A 121 2.83 -7.14 14.40
CA LEU A 121 1.48 -7.23 13.87
C LEU A 121 0.83 -8.58 14.19
N GLU A 122 -0.49 -8.60 14.17
CA GLU A 122 -1.28 -9.84 14.10
C GLU A 122 -0.83 -10.64 12.87
N ARG A 123 -0.53 -11.92 13.06
CA ARG A 123 -0.25 -12.82 11.95
C ARG A 123 -1.57 -13.38 11.43
N ILE A 124 -1.89 -13.06 10.18
CA ILE A 124 -3.07 -13.57 9.50
C ILE A 124 -2.68 -14.84 8.75
N GLU A 125 -3.29 -15.96 9.10
CA GLU A 125 -3.03 -17.26 8.47
C GLU A 125 -3.92 -17.47 7.24
N ALA A 126 -3.65 -16.69 6.20
CA ALA A 126 -4.30 -16.80 4.91
C ALA A 126 -3.33 -16.42 3.79
N PRO A 127 -3.42 -17.05 2.62
CA PRO A 127 -2.67 -16.61 1.45
C PRO A 127 -3.20 -15.28 0.94
N ASP A 128 -2.40 -14.60 0.11
CA ASP A 128 -2.85 -13.44 -0.62
C ASP A 128 -3.81 -13.84 -1.77
N LEU A 129 -4.70 -12.90 -2.13
CA LEU A 129 -5.71 -13.16 -3.16
C LEU A 129 -5.12 -13.34 -4.56
N ASN A 130 -3.89 -12.89 -4.82
CA ASN A 130 -3.21 -13.08 -6.09
C ASN A 130 -2.92 -14.57 -6.36
N GLN A 131 -2.70 -15.39 -5.32
CA GLN A 131 -2.54 -16.83 -5.45
C GLN A 131 -3.82 -17.48 -6.01
N TRP A 132 -4.99 -17.14 -5.44
CA TRP A 132 -6.29 -17.62 -5.92
C TRP A 132 -6.63 -17.09 -7.32
N PHE A 133 -6.25 -15.85 -7.62
CA PHE A 133 -6.41 -15.27 -8.95
C PHE A 133 -5.61 -16.04 -10.01
N LYS A 134 -4.33 -16.32 -9.74
CA LYS A 134 -3.46 -17.10 -10.63
C LYS A 134 -3.96 -18.53 -10.87
N GLN A 135 -4.59 -19.13 -9.86
CA GLN A 135 -5.21 -20.47 -9.97
C GLN A 135 -6.55 -20.44 -10.72
N GLY A 136 -7.09 -19.25 -11.04
CA GLY A 136 -8.40 -19.12 -11.70
C GLY A 136 -9.60 -19.46 -10.80
N THR A 137 -9.40 -19.55 -9.49
CA THR A 137 -10.45 -19.96 -8.53
C THR A 137 -11.09 -18.78 -7.80
N LEU A 138 -10.45 -17.60 -7.81
CA LEU A 138 -10.94 -16.39 -7.16
C LEU A 138 -12.32 -15.98 -7.67
N LYS A 139 -13.25 -15.68 -6.79
CA LYS A 139 -14.58 -15.14 -7.13
C LYS A 139 -14.51 -13.65 -7.44
N VAL A 140 -13.86 -13.34 -8.57
CA VAL A 140 -13.49 -11.99 -9.01
C VAL A 140 -14.61 -10.96 -8.87
N PRO A 141 -15.87 -11.18 -9.33
CA PRO A 141 -16.92 -10.16 -9.24
C PRO A 141 -17.27 -9.76 -7.80
N LYS A 142 -17.26 -10.74 -6.88
CA LYS A 142 -17.53 -10.50 -5.45
C LYS A 142 -16.34 -9.73 -4.81
N ILE A 143 -15.15 -10.23 -5.03
CA ILE A 143 -13.92 -9.66 -4.44
C ILE A 143 -13.70 -8.23 -4.93
N ALA A 144 -13.86 -7.98 -6.23
CA ALA A 144 -13.71 -6.63 -6.79
C ALA A 144 -14.72 -5.64 -6.18
N PHE A 145 -15.98 -6.08 -5.99
CA PHE A 145 -17.00 -5.26 -5.30
C PHE A 145 -16.57 -4.96 -3.85
N GLU A 146 -16.14 -5.96 -3.08
CA GLU A 146 -15.70 -5.79 -1.68
C GLU A 146 -14.45 -4.89 -1.57
N ILE A 147 -13.53 -4.95 -2.54
CA ILE A 147 -12.39 -4.02 -2.62
C ILE A 147 -12.90 -2.59 -2.80
N GLY A 148 -13.84 -2.36 -3.70
CA GLY A 148 -14.45 -1.04 -3.89
C GLY A 148 -15.11 -0.48 -2.63
N VAL A 149 -15.86 -1.32 -1.91
CA VAL A 149 -16.46 -0.99 -0.60
C VAL A 149 -15.37 -0.58 0.42
N ALA A 150 -14.28 -1.34 0.49
CA ALA A 150 -13.18 -1.06 1.42
C ALA A 150 -12.48 0.26 1.08
N VAL A 151 -12.18 0.50 -0.21
CA VAL A 151 -11.59 1.77 -0.69
C VAL A 151 -12.47 2.96 -0.28
N ALA A 152 -13.78 2.89 -0.55
CA ALA A 152 -14.71 3.96 -0.19
C ALA A 152 -14.75 4.24 1.33
N LYS A 153 -14.63 3.18 2.16
CA LYS A 153 -14.61 3.32 3.62
C LYS A 153 -13.34 4.00 4.12
N TRP A 154 -12.14 3.54 3.73
CA TRP A 154 -10.92 4.16 4.26
C TRP A 154 -10.69 5.57 3.74
N GLN A 155 -11.24 5.94 2.60
CA GLN A 155 -11.20 7.32 2.10
C GLN A 155 -12.08 8.31 2.89
N ALA A 156 -12.84 7.84 3.88
CA ALA A 156 -13.44 8.73 4.89
C ALA A 156 -12.37 9.33 5.81
N ILE A 157 -11.17 8.74 5.87
CA ILE A 157 -10.02 9.28 6.60
C ILE A 157 -9.40 10.37 5.73
N THR A 158 -9.41 11.60 6.23
CA THR A 158 -8.88 12.77 5.53
C THR A 158 -7.71 13.41 6.27
N PHE A 159 -6.93 14.19 5.56
CA PHE A 159 -5.69 14.78 6.09
C PHE A 159 -5.56 16.24 5.70
N GLU A 160 -4.81 16.99 6.52
CA GLU A 160 -4.21 18.26 6.09
C GLU A 160 -3.03 17.96 5.16
N GLY A 161 -2.90 18.72 4.07
CA GLY A 161 -1.84 18.52 3.08
C GLY A 161 -2.03 17.28 2.21
N PHE A 162 -1.00 16.98 1.42
CA PHE A 162 -1.02 15.97 0.37
C PHE A 162 0.30 15.20 0.28
N GLY A 163 0.27 14.06 -0.42
CA GLY A 163 1.44 13.23 -0.65
C GLY A 163 1.79 12.36 0.55
N VAL A 164 3.06 12.03 0.70
CA VAL A 164 3.56 11.15 1.76
C VAL A 164 3.10 11.64 3.14
N LEU A 165 2.61 10.70 3.95
CA LEU A 165 2.15 11.00 5.30
C LEU A 165 3.33 11.07 6.28
N GLU A 166 3.25 12.04 7.18
CA GLU A 166 4.21 12.24 8.27
C GLU A 166 3.48 12.31 9.59
N HIS A 167 4.12 11.84 10.64
CA HIS A 167 3.60 11.91 11.99
C HIS A 167 4.28 13.04 12.75
N ASP A 168 3.51 13.92 13.39
CA ASP A 168 4.05 15.08 14.14
C ASP A 168 4.87 14.66 15.37
N ASP A 169 4.64 13.46 15.91
CA ASP A 169 5.23 12.91 17.14
C ASP A 169 6.04 11.61 16.88
N VAL A 170 6.98 11.64 15.94
CA VAL A 170 7.85 10.49 15.61
C VAL A 170 8.65 9.96 16.82
N GLY A 171 8.84 10.78 17.87
CA GLY A 171 9.57 10.40 19.07
C GLY A 171 8.77 9.63 20.12
N ARG A 172 7.47 9.47 19.98
CA ARG A 172 6.68 8.64 20.90
C ARG A 172 6.75 7.19 20.48
N VAL A 173 7.35 6.38 21.34
CA VAL A 173 7.24 4.92 21.27
C VAL A 173 5.77 4.57 21.31
N TRP A 174 5.26 3.91 20.24
CA TRP A 174 3.93 3.35 20.25
C TRP A 174 3.87 2.22 21.28
N ARG A 175 3.53 2.57 22.51
CA ARG A 175 3.29 1.61 23.59
C ARG A 175 1.78 1.47 23.76
N GLN A 176 1.17 0.54 23.06
CA GLN A 176 0.00 -0.06 23.66
C GLN A 176 0.47 -0.84 24.90
N PRO A 177 -0.16 -0.64 26.07
CA PRO A 177 0.15 -1.47 27.23
C PRO A 177 -0.06 -2.92 26.80
N ALA A 178 0.95 -3.74 27.04
CA ALA A 178 0.99 -5.15 26.64
C ALA A 178 -0.14 -5.96 27.31
N ARG A 179 -1.34 -5.88 26.74
CA ARG A 179 -2.42 -6.85 27.04
C ARG A 179 -2.55 -7.82 25.85
N LEU A 180 -1.48 -8.53 25.55
CA LEU A 180 -1.57 -9.71 24.69
C LEU A 180 -2.55 -10.76 25.25
N PHE A 181 -2.81 -10.72 26.57
CA PHE A 181 -3.49 -11.76 27.32
C PHE A 181 -4.70 -11.25 28.14
N ALA A 182 -5.28 -10.10 27.84
CA ALA A 182 -6.60 -9.78 28.42
C ALA A 182 -7.61 -10.79 27.86
N GLY A 183 -8.03 -11.69 28.72
CA GLY A 183 -8.76 -12.92 28.43
C GLY A 183 -9.94 -12.75 27.48
N THR A 184 -10.24 -13.85 26.80
CA THR A 184 -11.57 -14.15 26.28
C THR A 184 -12.59 -13.83 27.36
N GLU A 185 -13.32 -12.70 27.24
CA GLU A 185 -14.48 -12.44 28.06
C GLU A 185 -15.50 -13.55 27.78
N GLU A 186 -15.77 -14.38 28.79
CA GLU A 186 -16.91 -15.28 28.75
C GLU A 186 -18.18 -14.46 28.55
N PRO A 187 -19.14 -14.90 27.72
CA PRO A 187 -20.42 -14.22 27.55
C PRO A 187 -21.33 -14.45 28.81
N GLY A 188 -21.25 -13.57 29.79
CA GLY A 188 -22.05 -13.71 30.97
C GLY A 188 -21.72 -12.76 32.13
N GLY A 189 -21.54 -11.50 31.90
CA GLY A 189 -21.44 -10.51 32.96
C GLY A 189 -22.13 -9.22 32.56
N SER A 190 -23.17 -8.82 33.32
CA SER A 190 -23.97 -7.60 33.11
C SER A 190 -23.05 -6.37 33.01
N ALA A 191 -23.04 -5.72 31.88
CA ALA A 191 -22.34 -4.49 31.63
C ALA A 191 -22.87 -3.39 32.55
N LYS A 192 -22.06 -2.92 33.50
CA LYS A 192 -22.19 -1.56 34.01
C LYS A 192 -21.74 -0.61 32.93
N GLU A 193 -22.66 0.14 32.36
CA GLU A 193 -22.40 1.25 31.46
C GLU A 193 -21.44 2.24 32.15
N SER A 194 -20.17 2.16 31.81
CA SER A 194 -19.26 3.27 32.02
C SER A 194 -19.47 4.22 30.84
N ASN A 195 -20.01 5.41 31.11
CA ASN A 195 -20.09 6.54 30.20
C ASN A 195 -18.72 6.83 29.59
N VAL A 196 -18.42 6.22 28.46
CA VAL A 196 -17.41 6.71 27.53
C VAL A 196 -18.12 7.82 26.77
N SER A 197 -17.76 9.06 27.11
CA SER A 197 -18.16 10.24 26.36
C SER A 197 -17.92 9.96 24.86
N SER A 198 -19.00 10.07 24.09
CA SER A 198 -18.97 10.09 22.63
C SER A 198 -18.23 11.35 22.19
N GLU A 199 -16.90 11.31 22.21
CA GLU A 199 -16.10 12.28 21.46
C GLU A 199 -16.44 12.05 19.99
N SER A 200 -17.14 13.00 19.40
CA SER A 200 -17.39 13.09 17.98
C SER A 200 -16.04 12.96 17.28
N HIS A 201 -15.82 11.85 16.58
CA HIS A 201 -14.63 11.63 15.78
C HIS A 201 -14.62 12.68 14.68
N SER A 202 -13.89 13.77 14.91
CA SER A 202 -13.53 14.71 13.86
C SER A 202 -12.79 13.92 12.78
N PRO A 203 -13.16 14.04 11.50
CA PRO A 203 -12.50 13.33 10.41
C PRO A 203 -11.02 13.72 10.24
N ASN A 204 -10.59 14.80 10.88
CA ASN A 204 -9.19 15.21 10.93
C ASN A 204 -8.40 14.30 11.87
N THR A 205 -7.40 13.68 11.30
CA THR A 205 -6.51 12.72 11.92
C THR A 205 -5.44 13.42 12.76
N PRO A 206 -5.58 13.50 14.10
CA PRO A 206 -4.55 14.12 14.93
C PRO A 206 -3.19 13.43 14.72
N GLY A 207 -2.16 14.20 14.43
CA GLY A 207 -0.77 13.74 14.37
C GLY A 207 -0.32 13.14 13.03
N LEU A 208 -1.17 13.00 12.01
CA LEU A 208 -0.75 12.64 10.65
C LEU A 208 -1.17 13.72 9.65
N ARG A 209 -0.24 14.12 8.79
CA ARG A 209 -0.50 15.09 7.72
C ARG A 209 0.26 14.74 6.46
N GLY A 210 -0.21 15.21 5.31
CA GLY A 210 0.55 15.19 4.06
C GLY A 210 1.71 16.19 4.09
N CYS A 211 2.84 15.83 3.51
CA CYS A 211 4.06 16.65 3.55
C CYS A 211 4.05 17.83 2.57
N ARG A 212 3.01 17.99 1.75
CA ARG A 212 2.90 19.04 0.72
C ARG A 212 1.59 19.81 0.82
N SER A 213 1.61 21.06 0.38
CA SER A 213 0.43 21.93 0.35
C SER A 213 -0.47 21.72 -0.88
N SER A 214 0.03 21.06 -1.94
CA SER A 214 -0.68 20.84 -3.20
C SER A 214 -0.55 19.38 -3.63
N TYR A 215 -1.67 18.79 -4.06
CA TYR A 215 -1.65 17.43 -4.64
C TYR A 215 -0.97 17.42 -6.01
N ALA A 216 -1.16 18.48 -6.79
CA ALA A 216 -0.51 18.61 -8.09
C ALA A 216 1.02 18.58 -7.96
N ASP A 217 1.61 19.16 -6.90
CA ASP A 217 3.05 19.12 -6.67
C ASP A 217 3.53 17.71 -6.29
N TYR A 218 2.74 16.95 -5.54
CA TYR A 218 3.03 15.54 -5.28
C TYR A 218 2.93 14.70 -6.57
N PHE A 219 1.86 14.88 -7.35
CA PHE A 219 1.62 14.12 -8.57
C PHE A 219 2.75 14.28 -9.60
N HIS A 220 3.29 15.50 -9.74
CA HIS A 220 4.37 15.80 -10.68
C HIS A 220 5.77 15.44 -10.16
N LEU A 221 5.86 15.03 -8.89
CA LEU A 221 7.15 14.70 -8.28
C LEU A 221 7.86 13.60 -9.08
N ARG A 222 9.10 13.87 -9.50
CA ARG A 222 9.92 12.94 -10.29
C ARG A 222 9.34 12.53 -11.65
N LEU A 223 8.31 13.22 -12.16
CA LEU A 223 7.68 12.86 -13.44
C LEU A 223 8.65 12.98 -14.61
N ASP A 224 9.36 14.09 -14.69
CA ASP A 224 10.32 14.32 -15.78
C ASP A 224 11.48 13.34 -15.74
N GLU A 225 12.00 13.02 -14.56
CA GLU A 225 13.05 12.02 -14.39
C GLU A 225 12.57 10.61 -14.78
N HIS A 226 11.34 10.25 -14.44
CA HIS A 226 10.74 8.98 -14.85
C HIS A 226 10.60 8.90 -16.38
N LEU A 227 10.11 9.94 -17.01
CA LEU A 227 9.93 9.99 -18.45
C LEU A 227 11.28 9.97 -19.18
N CYS A 228 12.26 10.73 -18.70
CA CYS A 228 13.62 10.73 -19.22
C CYS A 228 14.25 9.33 -19.13
N PHE A 229 14.18 8.69 -17.95
CA PHE A 229 14.67 7.34 -17.75
C PHE A 229 14.07 6.33 -18.75
N LEU A 230 12.75 6.38 -18.97
CA LEU A 230 12.07 5.48 -19.91
C LEU A 230 12.46 5.73 -21.37
N THR A 231 12.72 6.98 -21.74
CA THR A 231 13.17 7.36 -23.08
C THR A 231 14.62 6.95 -23.30
N GLU A 232 15.52 7.22 -22.37
CA GLU A 232 16.93 6.83 -22.43
C GLU A 232 17.13 5.31 -22.51
N ARG A 233 16.23 4.55 -21.89
CA ARG A 233 16.22 3.07 -21.96
C ARG A 233 15.51 2.50 -23.17
N GLY A 234 15.03 3.35 -24.10
CA GLY A 234 14.35 2.92 -25.32
C GLY A 234 12.98 2.25 -25.08
N PHE A 235 12.39 2.47 -23.90
CA PHE A 235 11.04 1.97 -23.61
C PHE A 235 9.96 2.87 -24.21
N LEU A 236 10.13 4.19 -24.13
CA LEU A 236 9.33 5.19 -24.81
C LEU A 236 10.10 5.80 -25.98
N ALA A 237 9.46 5.93 -27.13
CA ALA A 237 10.07 6.63 -28.29
C ALA A 237 10.13 8.15 -28.07
N ASN A 238 9.07 8.72 -27.47
CA ASN A 238 8.96 10.13 -27.12
C ASN A 238 8.07 10.27 -25.87
N ALA A 239 8.49 11.12 -24.95
CA ALA A 239 7.76 11.42 -23.71
C ALA A 239 6.99 12.74 -23.77
N ASP A 240 7.21 13.58 -24.78
CA ASP A 240 6.63 14.95 -24.83
C ASP A 240 5.12 14.91 -24.91
N GLU A 241 4.56 13.98 -25.68
CA GLU A 241 3.12 13.78 -25.79
C GLU A 241 2.46 13.46 -24.42
N ILE A 242 3.11 12.60 -23.63
CA ILE A 242 2.64 12.25 -22.30
C ILE A 242 2.74 13.45 -21.35
N ARG A 243 3.86 14.18 -21.43
CA ARG A 243 4.09 15.37 -20.59
C ARG A 243 3.08 16.47 -20.87
N GLU A 244 2.84 16.73 -22.15
CA GLU A 244 1.84 17.73 -22.59
C GLU A 244 0.44 17.36 -22.11
N GLU A 245 0.03 16.11 -22.29
CA GLU A 245 -1.29 15.64 -21.90
C GLU A 245 -1.50 15.71 -20.38
N ILE A 246 -0.52 15.31 -19.58
CA ILE A 246 -0.58 15.47 -18.12
C ILE A 246 -0.66 16.95 -17.75
N GLY A 247 0.11 17.82 -18.42
CA GLY A 247 0.10 19.26 -18.21
C GLY A 247 -1.27 19.90 -18.49
N ASN A 248 -1.91 19.49 -19.58
CA ASN A 248 -3.25 19.97 -19.96
C ASN A 248 -4.33 19.60 -18.94
N HIS A 249 -4.13 18.53 -18.19
CA HIS A 249 -5.05 18.03 -17.17
C HIS A 249 -4.66 18.41 -15.73
N ARG A 250 -3.64 19.25 -15.54
CA ARG A 250 -3.21 19.72 -14.21
C ARG A 250 -4.37 20.28 -13.33
N PRO A 251 -5.36 21.02 -13.86
CA PRO A 251 -6.47 21.52 -13.04
C PRO A 251 -7.28 20.41 -12.34
N LEU A 252 -7.31 19.19 -12.88
CA LEU A 252 -7.97 18.05 -12.22
C LEU A 252 -7.29 17.60 -10.91
N LEU A 253 -6.06 18.04 -10.67
CA LEU A 253 -5.26 17.75 -9.49
C LEU A 253 -5.41 18.83 -8.39
N GLU A 254 -6.23 19.84 -8.60
CA GLU A 254 -6.57 20.86 -7.59
C GLU A 254 -7.62 20.28 -6.63
N LEU A 255 -7.14 19.51 -5.64
CA LEU A 255 -8.01 18.88 -4.67
C LEU A 255 -8.24 19.80 -3.47
N PRO A 256 -9.48 19.85 -2.94
CA PRO A 256 -9.77 20.63 -1.73
C PRO A 256 -9.20 19.98 -0.48
N GLN A 257 -9.05 18.65 -0.46
CA GLN A 257 -8.58 17.87 0.67
C GLN A 257 -8.04 16.51 0.20
N GLY A 258 -6.97 16.03 0.83
CA GLY A 258 -6.46 14.68 0.63
C GLY A 258 -7.23 13.66 1.47
N CYS A 259 -7.52 12.49 0.90
CA CYS A 259 -8.01 11.33 1.64
C CYS A 259 -6.93 10.23 1.69
N LEU A 260 -7.16 9.22 2.53
CA LEU A 260 -6.28 8.05 2.56
C LEU A 260 -6.31 7.31 1.22
N VAL A 261 -5.15 7.17 0.62
CA VAL A 261 -4.88 6.33 -0.55
C VAL A 261 -3.85 5.29 -0.15
N HIS A 262 -4.13 4.03 -0.39
CA HIS A 262 -3.22 2.90 -0.06
C HIS A 262 -1.93 2.95 -0.89
N LYS A 263 -2.03 3.36 -2.14
CA LYS A 263 -0.93 3.56 -3.10
C LYS A 263 -0.21 2.30 -3.59
N ASP A 264 -0.36 1.15 -2.94
CA ASP A 264 0.07 -0.18 -3.44
C ASP A 264 -1.08 -1.21 -3.38
N LEU A 265 -2.32 -0.77 -3.62
CA LEU A 265 -3.50 -1.64 -3.62
C LEU A 265 -3.45 -2.64 -4.77
N ALA A 266 -3.30 -3.91 -4.43
CA ALA A 266 -3.30 -5.02 -5.37
C ALA A 266 -3.66 -6.32 -4.64
N LEU A 267 -4.00 -7.38 -5.39
CA LEU A 267 -4.43 -8.65 -4.81
C LEU A 267 -3.36 -9.31 -3.92
N TRP A 268 -2.07 -8.99 -4.07
CA TRP A 268 -1.00 -9.51 -3.19
C TRP A 268 -0.95 -8.79 -1.82
N ASN A 269 -1.61 -7.64 -1.68
CA ASN A 269 -1.76 -6.91 -0.42
C ASN A 269 -3.13 -7.11 0.22
N ILE A 270 -3.85 -8.18 -0.17
CA ILE A 270 -5.14 -8.56 0.37
C ILE A 270 -5.08 -10.04 0.72
N LEU A 271 -5.27 -10.37 1.99
CA LEU A 271 -5.26 -11.74 2.50
C LEU A 271 -6.67 -12.31 2.56
N GLY A 272 -6.83 -13.60 2.26
CA GLY A 272 -8.14 -14.24 2.31
C GLY A 272 -8.24 -15.58 1.59
N THR A 273 -9.46 -15.99 1.34
CA THR A 273 -9.80 -17.19 0.56
C THR A 273 -10.22 -16.82 -0.86
N GLU A 274 -10.54 -17.80 -1.68
CA GLU A 274 -11.09 -17.56 -3.03
C GLU A 274 -12.43 -16.80 -3.03
N ARG A 275 -13.07 -16.61 -1.86
CA ARG A 275 -14.43 -16.04 -1.71
C ARG A 275 -14.51 -14.87 -0.74
N GLU A 276 -13.54 -14.68 0.14
CA GLU A 276 -13.64 -13.75 1.26
C GLU A 276 -12.33 -13.01 1.48
N ILE A 277 -12.44 -11.71 1.70
CA ILE A 277 -11.33 -10.87 2.16
C ILE A 277 -11.23 -10.99 3.68
N TYR A 278 -10.03 -11.35 4.16
CA TYR A 278 -9.75 -11.36 5.60
C TYR A 278 -9.15 -10.04 6.05
N ASP A 279 -8.09 -9.58 5.41
CA ASP A 279 -7.41 -8.36 5.80
C ASP A 279 -6.75 -7.65 4.61
N PHE A 280 -6.68 -6.32 4.69
CA PHE A 280 -5.83 -5.48 3.85
C PHE A 280 -4.54 -5.18 4.61
N ILE A 281 -3.40 -5.31 3.92
CA ILE A 281 -2.06 -5.17 4.50
C ILE A 281 -1.21 -4.19 3.70
N ASP A 282 -0.06 -3.78 4.26
CA ASP A 282 0.99 -3.03 3.57
C ASP A 282 0.59 -1.57 3.23
N PHE A 283 0.11 -0.84 4.26
CA PHE A 283 -0.23 0.58 4.16
C PHE A 283 0.99 1.52 4.26
N ASP A 284 2.22 1.02 4.14
CA ASP A 284 3.43 1.83 4.31
C ASP A 284 3.71 2.79 3.14
N ASP A 285 3.12 2.55 1.97
CA ASP A 285 3.16 3.46 0.82
C ASP A 285 2.03 4.49 0.79
N SER A 286 1.15 4.47 1.81
CA SER A 286 -0.04 5.31 1.84
C SER A 286 0.27 6.80 1.81
N ILE A 287 -0.62 7.53 1.15
CA ILE A 287 -0.54 8.98 0.98
C ILE A 287 -1.85 9.67 1.33
N ALA A 288 -1.77 10.98 1.56
CA ALA A 288 -2.91 11.87 1.47
C ALA A 288 -3.11 12.26 0.00
N GLY A 289 -4.13 11.72 -0.66
CA GLY A 289 -4.25 11.83 -2.12
C GLY A 289 -5.66 11.92 -2.66
N ASP A 290 -5.75 11.63 -3.95
CA ASP A 290 -6.97 11.65 -4.73
C ASP A 290 -7.79 10.35 -4.52
N PRO A 291 -9.09 10.43 -4.21
CA PRO A 291 -9.92 9.25 -4.02
C PRO A 291 -10.00 8.31 -5.22
N VAL A 292 -9.62 8.75 -6.41
CA VAL A 292 -9.63 7.90 -7.61
C VAL A 292 -8.34 7.09 -7.80
N ASP A 293 -7.26 7.43 -7.10
CA ASP A 293 -5.92 6.86 -7.31
C ASP A 293 -5.89 5.34 -7.06
N ASP A 294 -6.45 4.83 -5.93
CA ASP A 294 -6.49 3.39 -5.65
C ASP A 294 -7.30 2.60 -6.69
N LEU A 295 -8.45 3.15 -7.14
CA LEU A 295 -9.24 2.52 -8.20
C LEU A 295 -8.48 2.47 -9.52
N SER A 296 -7.71 3.52 -9.84
CA SER A 296 -6.89 3.56 -11.04
C SER A 296 -5.70 2.60 -10.96
N LEU A 297 -5.14 2.41 -9.76
CA LEU A 297 -4.03 1.48 -9.55
C LEU A 297 -4.44 0.03 -9.83
N LEU A 298 -5.67 -0.37 -9.49
CA LEU A 298 -6.22 -1.68 -9.83
C LEU A 298 -6.24 -1.91 -11.36
N ALA A 299 -6.45 -0.87 -12.16
CA ALA A 299 -6.46 -0.97 -13.62
C ALA A 299 -5.07 -1.28 -14.23
N CYS A 300 -3.97 -1.09 -13.47
CA CYS A 300 -2.67 -1.55 -13.89
C CYS A 300 -2.61 -3.08 -14.09
N PHE A 301 -3.50 -3.82 -13.42
CA PHE A 301 -3.47 -5.29 -13.34
C PHE A 301 -4.75 -5.97 -13.84
N HIS A 302 -5.86 -5.24 -13.88
CA HIS A 302 -7.18 -5.79 -14.15
C HIS A 302 -7.87 -5.12 -15.34
N ASP A 303 -8.92 -5.76 -15.85
CA ASP A 303 -9.73 -5.34 -16.99
C ASP A 303 -10.94 -4.48 -16.57
N ALA A 304 -11.71 -4.07 -17.57
CA ALA A 304 -12.94 -3.30 -17.40
C ALA A 304 -14.00 -4.03 -16.55
N ALA A 305 -14.07 -5.36 -16.62
CA ALA A 305 -15.07 -6.12 -15.86
C ALA A 305 -14.78 -6.06 -14.35
N PHE A 306 -13.52 -6.23 -13.97
CA PHE A 306 -13.07 -6.08 -12.59
C PHE A 306 -13.34 -4.64 -12.09
N LEU A 307 -12.93 -3.65 -12.88
CA LEU A 307 -13.06 -2.23 -12.48
C LEU A 307 -14.52 -1.81 -12.31
N ARG A 308 -15.43 -2.22 -13.23
CA ARG A 308 -16.86 -1.91 -13.06
C ARG A 308 -17.40 -2.43 -11.72
N ARG A 309 -17.04 -3.65 -11.33
CA ARG A 309 -17.44 -4.21 -10.05
C ARG A 309 -16.84 -3.46 -8.86
N ALA A 310 -15.58 -3.02 -8.95
CA ALA A 310 -14.95 -2.21 -7.91
C ALA A 310 -15.62 -0.83 -7.80
N PHE A 311 -15.95 -0.18 -8.92
CA PHE A 311 -16.67 1.09 -8.92
C PHE A 311 -18.08 0.94 -8.33
N GLU A 312 -18.83 -0.11 -8.68
CA GLU A 312 -20.14 -0.41 -8.07
C GLU A 312 -20.03 -0.58 -6.53
N GLY A 313 -19.00 -1.30 -6.07
CA GLY A 313 -18.72 -1.44 -4.65
C GLY A 313 -18.41 -0.10 -3.97
N TYR A 314 -17.62 0.73 -4.61
CA TYR A 314 -17.30 2.08 -4.13
C TYR A 314 -18.57 2.94 -4.01
N GLU A 315 -19.38 3.00 -5.07
CA GLU A 315 -20.60 3.81 -5.14
C GLU A 315 -21.70 3.34 -4.18
N SER A 316 -21.65 2.08 -3.74
CA SER A 316 -22.57 1.58 -2.70
C SER A 316 -22.33 2.22 -1.32
N VAL A 317 -21.18 2.87 -1.12
CA VAL A 317 -20.78 3.49 0.16
C VAL A 317 -20.62 5.00 0.01
N ARG A 318 -20.06 5.47 -1.10
CA ARG A 318 -19.69 6.88 -1.33
C ARG A 318 -19.81 7.24 -2.79
N SER A 319 -20.36 8.41 -3.08
CA SER A 319 -20.40 8.94 -4.45
C SER A 319 -18.99 9.15 -5.00
N LEU A 320 -18.82 8.85 -6.28
CA LEU A 320 -17.59 9.17 -7.00
C LEU A 320 -17.41 10.69 -7.10
N PRO A 321 -16.17 11.21 -7.04
CA PRO A 321 -15.92 12.63 -7.18
C PRO A 321 -16.20 13.12 -8.60
N GLU A 322 -16.38 14.44 -8.73
CA GLU A 322 -16.52 15.08 -10.03
C GLU A 322 -15.32 14.76 -10.94
N HIS A 323 -15.57 14.62 -12.23
CA HIS A 323 -14.57 14.24 -13.22
C HIS A 323 -13.82 12.93 -12.94
N HIS A 324 -14.39 12.02 -12.16
CA HIS A 324 -13.73 10.78 -11.72
C HIS A 324 -13.15 9.96 -12.88
N LEU A 325 -13.80 9.86 -14.04
CA LEU A 325 -13.27 9.12 -15.20
C LEU A 325 -12.00 9.76 -15.77
N ARG A 326 -11.98 11.10 -15.94
CA ARG A 326 -10.76 11.77 -16.41
C ARG A 326 -9.63 11.69 -15.39
N ARG A 327 -9.94 11.86 -14.11
CA ARG A 327 -8.98 11.67 -13.01
C ARG A 327 -8.47 10.22 -12.96
N PHE A 328 -9.36 9.25 -13.17
CA PHE A 328 -8.98 7.84 -13.27
C PHE A 328 -7.93 7.59 -14.36
N TRP A 329 -8.15 8.12 -15.58
CA TRP A 329 -7.19 7.96 -16.67
C TRP A 329 -5.89 8.70 -16.42
N LEU A 330 -5.93 9.87 -15.81
CA LEU A 330 -4.75 10.64 -15.42
C LEU A 330 -3.90 9.85 -14.41
N HIS A 331 -4.54 9.29 -13.38
CA HIS A 331 -3.86 8.45 -12.40
C HIS A 331 -3.36 7.13 -13.00
N LEU A 332 -4.14 6.47 -13.85
CA LEU A 332 -3.70 5.25 -14.53
C LEU A 332 -2.45 5.51 -15.37
N LEU A 333 -2.42 6.62 -16.12
CA LEU A 333 -1.25 7.02 -16.89
C LEU A 333 -0.01 7.19 -15.97
N ARG A 334 -0.18 7.90 -14.86
CA ARG A 334 0.90 8.12 -13.89
C ARG A 334 1.37 6.82 -13.22
N ASN A 335 0.44 5.97 -12.80
CA ASN A 335 0.74 4.68 -12.20
C ASN A 335 1.44 3.74 -13.21
N MET A 336 1.04 3.76 -14.49
CA MET A 336 1.70 2.96 -15.52
C MET A 336 3.11 3.46 -15.84
N ILE A 337 3.38 4.77 -15.79
CA ILE A 337 4.75 5.32 -15.88
C ILE A 337 5.61 4.74 -14.75
N VAL A 338 5.12 4.79 -13.51
CA VAL A 338 5.83 4.20 -12.34
C VAL A 338 6.09 2.71 -12.53
N LYS A 339 5.05 1.95 -12.92
CA LYS A 339 5.21 0.51 -13.17
C LYS A 339 6.22 0.24 -14.30
N ALA A 340 6.25 1.06 -15.35
CA ALA A 340 7.24 0.95 -16.42
C ALA A 340 8.66 1.21 -15.90
N VAL A 341 8.88 2.27 -15.10
CA VAL A 341 10.19 2.56 -14.49
C VAL A 341 10.68 1.39 -13.65
N ILE A 342 9.82 0.81 -12.80
CA ILE A 342 10.15 -0.36 -11.98
C ILE A 342 10.52 -1.55 -12.86
N ARG A 343 9.71 -1.86 -13.87
CA ARG A 343 9.90 -3.02 -14.75
C ARG A 343 11.16 -2.92 -15.59
N VAL A 344 11.44 -1.74 -16.12
CA VAL A 344 12.71 -1.46 -16.86
C VAL A 344 13.90 -1.52 -15.91
N GLY A 345 13.83 -0.83 -14.77
CA GLY A 345 14.94 -0.76 -13.81
C GLY A 345 15.29 -2.11 -13.18
N ALA A 346 14.31 -2.98 -12.97
CA ALA A 346 14.50 -4.34 -12.45
C ALA A 346 14.80 -5.39 -13.54
N GLY A 347 14.83 -5.01 -14.82
CA GLY A 347 15.10 -5.92 -15.92
C GLY A 347 14.01 -6.98 -16.13
N TYR A 348 12.76 -6.66 -15.78
CA TYR A 348 11.65 -7.63 -15.86
C TYR A 348 11.28 -8.00 -17.30
N PHE A 349 11.54 -7.12 -18.25
CA PHE A 349 11.25 -7.38 -19.66
C PHE A 349 12.22 -8.36 -20.33
N ASP A 350 13.37 -8.61 -19.70
CA ASP A 350 14.42 -9.50 -20.19
C ASP A 350 14.38 -10.89 -19.52
N ARG A 351 13.31 -11.17 -18.75
CA ARG A 351 13.13 -12.43 -18.02
C ARG A 351 12.04 -13.28 -18.63
N ASP A 352 12.25 -14.59 -18.60
CA ASP A 352 11.25 -15.59 -19.01
C ASP A 352 10.70 -16.38 -17.81
N ASP A 353 11.18 -16.12 -16.60
CA ASP A 353 10.68 -16.72 -15.37
C ASP A 353 9.35 -16.03 -14.94
N GLY A 354 8.42 -16.83 -14.46
CA GLY A 354 7.10 -16.34 -14.05
C GLY A 354 7.18 -15.24 -13.00
N PHE A 355 6.48 -14.15 -13.24
CA PHE A 355 6.42 -13.02 -12.30
C PHE A 355 5.34 -13.28 -11.24
N PHE A 356 5.66 -13.11 -9.96
CA PHE A 356 4.66 -13.27 -8.90
C PHE A 356 3.55 -12.20 -8.95
N LEU A 357 3.88 -11.02 -9.50
CA LEU A 357 3.00 -9.85 -9.58
C LEU A 357 1.99 -9.87 -10.74
N ILE A 358 2.12 -10.79 -11.67
CA ILE A 358 1.29 -10.80 -12.89
C ILE A 358 0.62 -12.14 -12.99
N GLY A 359 -0.67 -12.13 -13.32
CA GLY A 359 -1.41 -13.36 -13.55
C GLY A 359 -0.64 -14.31 -14.46
N SER A 360 -0.78 -15.57 -14.25
CA SER A 360 -0.30 -16.71 -15.01
C SER A 360 0.86 -16.49 -16.01
N GLY A 361 2.09 -16.64 -15.58
CA GLY A 361 3.23 -17.05 -16.38
C GLY A 361 3.58 -16.23 -17.63
N SER A 362 3.32 -14.95 -17.65
CA SER A 362 3.70 -14.07 -18.76
C SER A 362 5.22 -13.96 -18.85
N SER A 363 5.76 -14.08 -20.07
CA SER A 363 7.16 -13.78 -20.36
C SER A 363 7.47 -12.29 -20.21
N GLY A 364 8.72 -11.91 -20.07
CA GLY A 364 9.14 -10.52 -20.08
C GLY A 364 8.67 -9.73 -21.30
N SER A 365 8.66 -10.36 -22.48
CA SER A 365 8.16 -9.75 -23.72
C SER A 365 6.67 -9.45 -23.64
N SER A 366 5.83 -10.38 -23.19
CA SER A 366 4.39 -10.16 -23.02
C SER A 366 4.11 -9.09 -21.94
N LEU A 367 4.89 -9.04 -20.87
CA LEU A 367 4.82 -7.98 -19.87
C LEU A 367 5.11 -6.60 -20.46
N ARG A 368 6.10 -6.52 -21.37
CA ARG A 368 6.44 -5.28 -22.06
C ARG A 368 5.28 -4.79 -22.93
N GLU A 369 4.67 -5.70 -23.69
CA GLU A 369 3.52 -5.40 -24.55
C GLU A 369 2.31 -4.92 -23.73
N ILE A 370 1.96 -5.63 -22.65
CA ILE A 370 0.89 -5.23 -21.73
C ILE A 370 1.17 -3.84 -21.14
N THR A 371 2.41 -3.56 -20.75
CA THR A 371 2.78 -2.26 -20.18
C THR A 371 2.59 -1.13 -21.18
N LEU A 372 3.03 -1.31 -22.41
CA LEU A 372 2.87 -0.32 -23.49
C LEU A 372 1.39 -0.15 -23.88
N SER A 373 0.64 -1.24 -24.00
CA SER A 373 -0.79 -1.21 -24.30
C SER A 373 -1.58 -0.44 -23.24
N LYS A 374 -1.32 -0.69 -21.96
CA LYS A 374 -2.00 0.03 -20.87
C LYS A 374 -1.60 1.51 -20.79
N LEU A 375 -0.35 1.88 -21.07
CA LEU A 375 0.08 3.26 -21.22
C LEU A 375 -0.68 3.97 -22.36
N ALA A 376 -0.74 3.36 -23.53
CA ALA A 376 -1.45 3.90 -24.68
C ALA A 376 -2.96 4.02 -24.41
N THR A 377 -3.55 3.03 -23.74
CA THR A 377 -4.97 3.05 -23.35
C THR A 377 -5.24 4.17 -22.36
N ALA A 378 -4.38 4.37 -21.34
CA ALA A 378 -4.54 5.44 -20.37
C ALA A 378 -4.44 6.82 -21.01
N LEU A 379 -3.48 7.01 -21.92
CA LEU A 379 -3.31 8.26 -22.68
C LEU A 379 -4.54 8.56 -23.54
N ARG A 380 -5.04 7.56 -24.28
CA ARG A 380 -6.26 7.68 -25.08
C ARG A 380 -7.49 7.99 -24.22
N GLY A 381 -7.69 7.23 -23.13
CA GLY A 381 -8.80 7.44 -22.21
C GLY A 381 -8.83 8.84 -21.61
N LEU A 382 -7.66 9.38 -21.27
CA LEU A 382 -7.52 10.74 -20.76
C LEU A 382 -7.93 11.80 -21.80
N ARG A 383 -7.46 11.68 -23.03
CA ARG A 383 -7.79 12.57 -24.14
C ARG A 383 -9.26 12.58 -24.51
N GLU A 384 -9.80 11.40 -24.70
CA GLU A 384 -11.17 11.22 -25.19
C GLU A 384 -12.21 11.35 -24.06
N GLY A 385 -11.79 11.20 -22.80
CA GLY A 385 -12.72 11.10 -21.67
C GLY A 385 -13.54 9.81 -21.72
N SER A 386 -12.90 8.70 -22.19
CA SER A 386 -13.57 7.43 -22.44
C SER A 386 -14.08 6.76 -21.16
N GLY A 387 -15.11 5.92 -21.28
CA GLY A 387 -15.53 5.01 -20.22
C GLY A 387 -14.51 3.88 -19.98
N LEU A 388 -14.77 3.03 -18.99
CA LEU A 388 -13.87 1.92 -18.62
C LEU A 388 -13.78 0.83 -19.71
N ASP A 389 -14.69 0.80 -20.67
CA ASP A 389 -14.81 -0.25 -21.70
C ASP A 389 -13.58 -0.38 -22.60
N ILE A 390 -12.75 0.66 -22.68
CA ILE A 390 -11.51 0.60 -23.46
C ILE A 390 -10.36 -0.12 -22.74
N LEU A 391 -10.53 -0.50 -21.46
CA LEU A 391 -9.58 -1.33 -20.73
C LEU A 391 -9.67 -2.77 -21.23
N SER A 392 -8.71 -3.17 -22.03
CA SER A 392 -8.58 -4.57 -22.47
C SER A 392 -8.19 -5.50 -21.32
N PRO A 393 -8.51 -6.80 -21.43
CA PRO A 393 -8.03 -7.85 -20.53
C PRO A 393 -6.50 -7.88 -20.41
#